data_0e1ea98ca808bf542d0e319f4d177b10
#
_entry.id   0e1ea98ca808bf542d0e319f4d177b10
#
_cell.length_a   1.000
_cell.length_b   1.000
_cell.length_c   1.000
_cell.angle_alpha   90.00
_cell.angle_beta   90.00
_cell.angle_gamma   90.00
#
_symmetry.space_group_name_H-M   'P 1'
#
loop_
_entity.id
_entity.type
_entity.pdbx_description
1 polymer ?
#
loop_
_entity_poly.entity_id
_entity_poly.type
_entity_poly.pdbx_seq_one_letter_code
_entity_poly.pdbx_strand_id
1 'polypeptide(L)'
;MNIFRLIIIPVIFICSFLSFTTAYPDELIIPPKKPGLNINQKEASNIKSEILPLKKPKEDVSVLKKDSIKKKKIDLGIILPKNKPLILVKDKKVVDKKKIIKSKFYSKKDFEIAKKAIDLIEKRKWETAIKLSRKAKDKSIYNFIVWRYLLQRSNNAKYSLYKNFLEANQDYPRIGRIKYLSEKKLSTKIVNPKKIIELFKDEKPLSGFGEMILGESLIAEGDVVNGINLIKKGWIKAELTKSELRLYKKKFNKYLKSEDHIKRADYLAWENKYWDLKRMLRYLPKDYQALYNARQLLMSKSYGVDAAISKVPEKFKNNSGLNYDRLKWRRKRGRVDSSLEILLKVKNSKSYLIRPDKWWIERSIIARSLIYKKQYQKAYKIVNNHALDKGTPEYAE
;
A
#
# COMPACT_ATOMS: atom_id res chain seq x y z
N MET A 1 66.50 -17.08 -23.43
CA MET A 1 66.84 -18.52 -23.21
C MET A 1 66.13 -18.92 -21.90
N ASN A 2 65.30 -19.92 -21.97
CA ASN A 2 64.57 -20.69 -20.95
C ASN A 2 63.06 -20.46 -20.93
N ILE A 3 62.48 -21.42 -21.55
CA ILE A 3 61.10 -21.84 -21.71
C ILE A 3 60.68 -22.60 -20.46
N PHE A 4 59.55 -22.23 -19.82
CA PHE A 4 58.83 -23.13 -18.95
C PHE A 4 57.39 -23.36 -19.47
N ARG A 5 57.24 -24.63 -19.93
CA ARG A 5 55.94 -25.21 -20.32
C ARG A 5 55.10 -25.47 -19.06
N LEU A 6 53.87 -24.97 -19.01
CA LEU A 6 52.87 -25.37 -18.08
C LEU A 6 52.03 -26.51 -18.68
N ILE A 7 52.02 -27.63 -18.01
CA ILE A 7 51.22 -28.83 -18.31
C ILE A 7 49.84 -28.65 -17.68
N ILE A 8 48.80 -28.60 -18.52
CA ILE A 8 47.40 -28.63 -18.08
C ILE A 8 46.93 -30.06 -18.10
N ILE A 9 46.55 -30.60 -16.90
CA ILE A 9 45.90 -31.88 -16.75
C ILE A 9 44.36 -31.63 -16.66
N PRO A 10 43.54 -32.24 -17.52
CA PRO A 10 42.10 -32.18 -17.37
C PRO A 10 41.63 -33.27 -16.41
N VAL A 11 41.02 -32.86 -15.29
CA VAL A 11 40.32 -33.78 -14.40
C VAL A 11 38.92 -33.98 -14.98
N ILE A 12 38.68 -35.19 -15.50
CA ILE A 12 37.36 -35.65 -15.94
C ILE A 12 36.61 -36.12 -14.69
N PHE A 13 35.56 -35.39 -14.32
CA PHE A 13 34.61 -35.80 -13.29
C PHE A 13 33.47 -36.56 -13.95
N ILE A 14 33.46 -37.90 -13.77
CA ILE A 14 32.35 -38.78 -14.14
C ILE A 14 31.31 -38.69 -13.03
N CYS A 15 30.21 -37.95 -13.23
CA CYS A 15 29.02 -38.03 -12.40
C CYS A 15 28.07 -39.09 -12.96
N SER A 16 27.99 -40.24 -12.28
CA SER A 16 26.99 -41.28 -12.49
C SER A 16 25.60 -40.75 -12.12
N PHE A 17 24.72 -40.66 -13.12
CA PHE A 17 23.29 -40.43 -12.94
C PHE A 17 22.63 -41.66 -12.32
N LEU A 18 22.23 -41.55 -11.06
CA LEU A 18 21.25 -42.45 -10.44
C LEU A 18 19.87 -41.79 -10.61
N SER A 19 19.11 -42.32 -11.57
CA SER A 19 17.71 -41.98 -11.78
C SER A 19 16.86 -42.61 -10.66
N PHE A 20 16.44 -41.81 -9.68
CA PHE A 20 15.35 -42.16 -8.79
C PHE A 20 14.03 -41.69 -9.41
N THR A 21 13.27 -42.63 -9.96
CA THR A 21 11.87 -42.48 -10.30
C THR A 21 11.06 -42.63 -9.01
N THR A 22 10.65 -41.50 -8.40
CA THR A 22 9.60 -41.52 -7.38
C THR A 22 8.27 -41.30 -8.08
N ALA A 23 7.47 -42.38 -8.15
CA ALA A 23 6.07 -42.29 -8.50
C ALA A 23 5.34 -41.52 -7.40
N TYR A 24 4.71 -40.39 -7.75
CA TYR A 24 3.74 -39.72 -6.90
C TYR A 24 2.37 -40.35 -7.17
N PRO A 25 1.58 -40.68 -6.15
CA PRO A 25 0.20 -41.07 -6.36
C PRO A 25 -0.62 -39.82 -6.65
N ASP A 26 -1.36 -39.82 -7.77
CA ASP A 26 -2.39 -38.84 -8.11
C ASP A 26 -3.59 -39.00 -7.16
N GLU A 27 -3.52 -38.42 -5.97
CA GLU A 27 -4.72 -38.15 -5.17
C GLU A 27 -5.18 -36.71 -5.38
N LEU A 28 -6.20 -36.56 -6.20
CA LEU A 28 -6.98 -35.34 -6.30
C LEU A 28 -7.65 -35.03 -4.97
N ILE A 29 -7.09 -34.10 -4.20
CA ILE A 29 -7.74 -33.55 -3.00
C ILE A 29 -8.93 -32.69 -3.46
N ILE A 30 -10.12 -33.30 -3.48
CA ILE A 30 -11.38 -32.61 -3.72
C ILE A 30 -11.79 -31.94 -2.40
N PRO A 31 -11.94 -30.61 -2.35
CA PRO A 31 -12.40 -29.95 -1.13
C PRO A 31 -13.84 -30.37 -0.81
N PRO A 32 -14.22 -30.51 0.49
CA PRO A 32 -15.53 -30.98 0.89
C PRO A 32 -16.63 -30.01 0.42
N LYS A 33 -17.71 -30.57 -0.14
CA LYS A 33 -18.93 -29.83 -0.54
C LYS A 33 -19.52 -29.12 0.68
N LYS A 34 -19.79 -27.83 0.54
CA LYS A 34 -20.63 -27.09 1.51
C LYS A 34 -22.03 -27.73 1.56
N PRO A 35 -22.65 -27.81 2.77
CA PRO A 35 -24.01 -28.34 2.90
C PRO A 35 -24.97 -27.50 2.04
N GLY A 36 -25.63 -28.16 1.11
CA GLY A 36 -26.64 -27.54 0.26
C GLY A 36 -27.93 -27.30 1.02
N LEU A 37 -28.44 -26.08 0.97
CA LEU A 37 -29.83 -25.79 1.27
C LEU A 37 -30.67 -26.43 0.19
N ASN A 38 -31.48 -27.47 0.53
CA ASN A 38 -32.51 -28.03 -0.33
C ASN A 38 -33.63 -27.01 -0.48
N ILE A 39 -33.64 -26.32 -1.62
CA ILE A 39 -34.82 -25.57 -2.08
C ILE A 39 -35.46 -26.43 -3.14
N ASN A 40 -36.67 -26.95 -2.83
CA ASN A 40 -37.51 -27.67 -3.76
C ASN A 40 -37.80 -26.83 -5.01
N GLN A 41 -37.28 -27.28 -6.14
CA GLN A 41 -37.67 -26.78 -7.48
C GLN A 41 -39.04 -27.34 -7.85
N LYS A 42 -40.12 -26.67 -7.44
CA LYS A 42 -41.41 -26.63 -8.13
C LYS A 42 -42.07 -25.33 -7.71
N GLU A 43 -42.48 -24.53 -8.67
CA GLU A 43 -43.14 -23.21 -8.59
C GLU A 43 -42.21 -21.99 -8.73
N ALA A 44 -41.72 -21.75 -9.93
CA ALA A 44 -41.34 -20.43 -10.41
C ALA A 44 -41.41 -20.36 -11.94
N SER A 45 -42.61 -20.49 -12.46
CA SER A 45 -42.96 -19.99 -13.80
C SER A 45 -44.04 -18.93 -13.63
N ASN A 46 -43.77 -17.73 -14.13
CA ASN A 46 -44.60 -16.52 -14.15
C ASN A 46 -44.46 -15.56 -12.98
N ILE A 47 -43.51 -14.67 -13.08
CA ILE A 47 -43.69 -13.23 -12.78
C ILE A 47 -42.53 -12.49 -13.50
N LYS A 48 -42.81 -11.98 -14.71
CA LYS A 48 -42.09 -10.83 -15.27
C LYS A 48 -42.68 -9.58 -14.60
N SER A 49 -41.94 -8.88 -13.78
CA SER A 49 -42.22 -7.50 -13.40
C SER A 49 -40.92 -6.71 -13.45
N GLU A 50 -40.87 -5.82 -14.42
CA GLU A 50 -39.85 -4.74 -14.51
C GLU A 50 -39.92 -3.88 -13.25
N ILE A 51 -38.82 -3.82 -12.52
CA ILE A 51 -38.64 -2.86 -11.42
C ILE A 51 -38.01 -1.60 -11.99
N LEU A 52 -38.86 -0.61 -12.31
CA LEU A 52 -38.41 0.75 -12.60
C LEU A 52 -38.20 1.53 -11.29
N PRO A 53 -37.16 2.37 -11.17
CA PRO A 53 -36.96 3.17 -9.97
C PRO A 53 -37.98 4.29 -9.87
N LEU A 54 -38.68 4.38 -8.74
CA LEU A 54 -39.64 5.42 -8.41
C LEU A 54 -38.92 6.81 -8.25
N LYS A 55 -39.45 7.82 -8.93
CA LYS A 55 -39.05 9.22 -8.77
C LYS A 55 -39.42 9.75 -7.36
N LYS A 56 -38.52 10.53 -6.75
CA LYS A 56 -38.78 11.24 -5.50
C LYS A 56 -39.96 12.20 -5.65
N PRO A 57 -40.89 12.26 -4.66
CA PRO A 57 -41.95 13.26 -4.63
C PRO A 57 -41.37 14.66 -4.35
N LYS A 58 -41.87 15.68 -5.04
CA LYS A 58 -41.68 17.09 -4.71
C LYS A 58 -42.66 17.44 -3.57
N GLU A 59 -42.17 18.16 -2.57
CA GLU A 59 -43.01 18.78 -1.55
C GLU A 59 -43.78 19.96 -2.17
N ASP A 60 -45.10 19.86 -2.10
CA ASP A 60 -45.98 21.06 -2.20
C ASP A 60 -46.94 21.05 -1.00
N VAL A 61 -46.84 22.14 -0.26
CA VAL A 61 -47.67 22.46 0.88
C VAL A 61 -48.99 23.03 0.40
N SER A 62 -50.13 22.41 0.68
CA SER A 62 -51.42 23.10 0.78
C SER A 62 -52.36 22.35 1.71
N VAL A 63 -52.83 23.11 2.65
CA VAL A 63 -53.88 22.85 3.66
C VAL A 63 -55.20 22.56 2.94
N LEU A 64 -55.96 21.52 3.35
CA LEU A 64 -57.44 21.59 3.48
C LEU A 64 -58.09 20.31 4.09
N LYS A 65 -58.80 20.53 5.18
CA LYS A 65 -60.08 20.01 5.68
C LYS A 65 -60.34 18.47 5.77
N LYS A 66 -60.70 18.15 7.00
CA LYS A 66 -61.35 16.91 7.46
C LYS A 66 -62.68 16.68 6.70
N ASP A 67 -62.84 15.44 6.23
CA ASP A 67 -64.13 14.83 6.11
C ASP A 67 -64.09 13.33 6.38
N SER A 68 -65.07 12.90 7.15
CA SER A 68 -65.21 11.58 7.74
C SER A 68 -65.70 10.56 6.69
N ILE A 69 -64.92 9.51 6.46
CA ILE A 69 -65.39 8.36 5.65
C ILE A 69 -65.31 7.10 6.54
N LYS A 70 -66.51 6.48 6.76
CA LYS A 70 -66.67 5.19 7.41
C LYS A 70 -65.93 4.07 6.67
N LYS A 71 -64.98 3.44 7.34
CA LYS A 71 -64.26 2.26 6.81
C LYS A 71 -65.06 0.98 7.02
N LYS A 72 -65.43 0.33 5.92
CA LYS A 72 -65.87 -1.05 5.88
C LYS A 72 -64.65 -1.96 6.14
N LYS A 73 -64.74 -2.84 7.12
CA LYS A 73 -63.74 -3.87 7.43
C LYS A 73 -63.76 -4.91 6.31
N ILE A 74 -62.63 -5.10 5.66
CA ILE A 74 -62.32 -6.30 4.84
C ILE A 74 -61.25 -7.05 5.66
N ASP A 75 -61.65 -8.24 6.12
CA ASP A 75 -60.78 -9.12 6.90
C ASP A 75 -59.93 -9.93 5.92
N LEU A 76 -58.72 -9.45 5.65
CA LEU A 76 -57.68 -10.16 4.94
C LEU A 76 -56.64 -10.57 6.00
N GLY A 77 -56.57 -11.85 6.35
CA GLY A 77 -55.72 -12.46 7.35
C GLY A 77 -54.24 -12.16 7.28
N ILE A 78 -53.87 -10.89 7.12
CA ILE A 78 -52.48 -10.40 7.14
C ILE A 78 -52.17 -10.01 8.58
N ILE A 79 -51.31 -10.77 9.23
CA ILE A 79 -50.74 -10.43 10.54
C ILE A 79 -49.81 -9.23 10.38
N LEU A 80 -50.31 -8.02 10.60
CA LEU A 80 -49.49 -6.84 10.67
C LEU A 80 -48.75 -6.82 12.03
N PRO A 81 -47.43 -6.49 12.07
CA PRO A 81 -46.73 -6.35 13.33
C PRO A 81 -47.40 -5.24 14.15
N LYS A 82 -47.77 -5.55 15.38
CA LYS A 82 -48.26 -4.54 16.31
C LYS A 82 -47.19 -3.48 16.55
N ASN A 83 -47.55 -2.20 16.45
CA ASN A 83 -46.67 -1.11 16.85
C ASN A 83 -46.13 -1.36 18.24
N LYS A 84 -44.79 -1.25 18.41
CA LYS A 84 -44.20 -1.28 19.76
C LYS A 84 -44.92 -0.24 20.62
N PRO A 85 -45.34 -0.59 21.85
CA PRO A 85 -45.94 0.38 22.77
C PRO A 85 -44.94 1.51 22.99
N LEU A 86 -45.36 2.76 22.78
CA LEU A 86 -44.61 3.94 23.17
C LEU A 86 -44.50 3.89 24.72
N ILE A 87 -43.40 3.38 25.22
CA ILE A 87 -43.04 3.52 26.63
C ILE A 87 -42.70 5.00 26.78
N LEU A 88 -43.66 5.79 27.29
CA LEU A 88 -43.37 7.12 27.82
C LEU A 88 -42.50 6.91 29.06
N VAL A 89 -41.18 6.86 28.82
CA VAL A 89 -40.20 6.94 29.87
C VAL A 89 -40.33 8.38 30.41
N LYS A 90 -41.05 8.55 31.53
CA LYS A 90 -40.90 9.77 32.32
C LYS A 90 -39.40 9.96 32.52
N ASP A 91 -38.86 11.08 32.05
CA ASP A 91 -37.48 11.47 32.27
C ASP A 91 -37.17 11.53 33.76
N LYS A 92 -36.90 10.38 34.35
CA LYS A 92 -36.04 10.36 35.53
C LYS A 92 -34.68 10.78 34.96
N LYS A 93 -34.24 12.00 35.27
CA LYS A 93 -32.84 12.38 35.17
C LYS A 93 -32.04 11.28 35.88
N VAL A 94 -31.69 10.25 35.10
CA VAL A 94 -30.66 9.30 35.50
C VAL A 94 -29.41 10.13 35.49
N VAL A 95 -29.06 10.66 36.65
CA VAL A 95 -27.70 11.09 36.90
C VAL A 95 -26.86 9.82 36.70
N ASP A 96 -26.36 9.62 35.51
CA ASP A 96 -25.37 8.59 35.22
C ASP A 96 -24.24 8.83 36.22
N LYS A 97 -24.28 8.14 37.34
CA LYS A 97 -23.11 7.94 38.20
C LYS A 97 -22.11 7.25 37.28
N LYS A 98 -21.24 8.05 36.65
CA LYS A 98 -20.13 7.55 35.82
C LYS A 98 -19.50 6.41 36.60
N LYS A 99 -19.79 5.17 36.20
CA LYS A 99 -19.19 3.97 36.78
C LYS A 99 -17.68 4.21 36.73
N ILE A 100 -17.05 4.43 37.87
CA ILE A 100 -15.61 4.62 37.96
C ILE A 100 -15.01 3.28 37.57
N ILE A 101 -14.60 3.18 36.32
CA ILE A 101 -13.92 2.00 35.80
C ILE A 101 -12.56 1.97 36.48
N LYS A 102 -12.38 1.04 37.42
CA LYS A 102 -11.09 0.82 38.09
C LYS A 102 -10.21 -0.01 37.17
N SER A 103 -8.97 0.44 36.93
CA SER A 103 -7.98 -0.38 36.26
C SER A 103 -7.48 -1.48 37.18
N LYS A 104 -7.22 -2.69 36.65
CA LYS A 104 -6.54 -3.77 37.39
C LYS A 104 -5.03 -3.60 37.41
N PHE A 105 -4.46 -2.79 36.48
CA PHE A 105 -3.04 -2.68 36.24
C PHE A 105 -2.43 -1.37 36.73
N TYR A 106 -3.22 -0.28 36.76
CA TYR A 106 -2.74 1.05 37.09
C TYR A 106 -3.33 1.56 38.40
N SER A 107 -2.55 2.37 39.14
CA SER A 107 -3.07 3.16 40.23
C SER A 107 -4.22 4.07 39.72
N LYS A 108 -5.15 4.46 40.59
CA LYS A 108 -6.24 5.39 40.23
C LYS A 108 -5.69 6.67 39.57
N LYS A 109 -4.62 7.24 40.12
CA LYS A 109 -3.97 8.45 39.59
C LYS A 109 -3.38 8.22 38.19
N ASP A 110 -2.64 7.14 38.01
CA ASP A 110 -2.03 6.81 36.71
C ASP A 110 -3.09 6.47 35.67
N PHE A 111 -4.17 5.79 36.05
CA PHE A 111 -5.29 5.51 35.17
C PHE A 111 -5.98 6.79 34.67
N GLU A 112 -6.19 7.77 35.54
CA GLU A 112 -6.76 9.07 35.16
C GLU A 112 -5.82 9.83 34.21
N ILE A 113 -4.51 9.79 34.45
CA ILE A 113 -3.50 10.37 33.56
C ILE A 113 -3.56 9.67 32.19
N ALA A 114 -3.57 8.35 32.15
CA ALA A 114 -3.63 7.58 30.92
C ALA A 114 -4.89 7.93 30.11
N LYS A 115 -6.06 7.96 30.76
CA LYS A 115 -7.33 8.32 30.13
C LYS A 115 -7.27 9.73 29.51
N LYS A 116 -6.86 10.72 30.29
CA LYS A 116 -6.71 12.11 29.81
C LYS A 116 -5.69 12.23 28.67
N ALA A 117 -4.59 11.47 28.74
CA ALA A 117 -3.58 11.47 27.69
C ALA A 117 -4.10 10.85 26.38
N ILE A 118 -4.91 9.80 26.46
CA ILE A 118 -5.57 9.18 25.29
C ILE A 118 -6.58 10.16 24.67
N ASP A 119 -7.43 10.80 25.48
CA ASP A 119 -8.37 11.82 25.01
C ASP A 119 -7.64 12.98 24.27
N LEU A 120 -6.45 13.36 24.74
CA LEU A 120 -5.63 14.37 24.08
C LEU A 120 -5.07 13.89 22.74
N ILE A 121 -4.70 12.60 22.62
CA ILE A 121 -4.28 11.99 21.34
C ILE A 121 -5.41 12.03 20.32
N GLU A 122 -6.63 11.67 20.71
CA GLU A 122 -7.81 11.72 19.83
C GLU A 122 -8.04 13.14 19.31
N LYS A 123 -7.82 14.14 20.17
CA LYS A 123 -7.84 15.57 19.80
C LYS A 123 -6.58 16.06 19.08
N ARG A 124 -5.65 15.16 18.73
CA ARG A 124 -4.34 15.45 18.09
C ARG A 124 -3.44 16.40 18.87
N LYS A 125 -3.65 16.57 20.18
CA LYS A 125 -2.83 17.40 21.07
C LYS A 125 -1.65 16.60 21.63
N TRP A 126 -0.75 16.14 20.74
CA TRP A 126 0.33 15.21 21.04
C TRP A 126 1.32 15.70 22.11
N GLU A 127 1.78 16.95 21.98
CA GLU A 127 2.76 17.50 22.92
C GLU A 127 2.20 17.59 24.34
N THR A 128 0.93 17.99 24.47
CA THR A 128 0.23 18.04 25.77
C THR A 128 0.05 16.62 26.33
N ALA A 129 -0.29 15.65 25.50
CA ALA A 129 -0.42 14.25 25.88
C ALA A 129 0.93 13.70 26.42
N ILE A 130 2.04 13.97 25.73
CA ILE A 130 3.39 13.56 26.14
C ILE A 130 3.78 14.24 27.47
N LYS A 131 3.52 15.54 27.62
CA LYS A 131 3.81 16.26 28.89
C LYS A 131 2.98 15.70 30.04
N LEU A 132 1.71 15.38 29.81
CA LEU A 132 0.84 14.81 30.82
C LEU A 132 1.27 13.40 31.23
N SER A 133 1.57 12.53 30.26
CA SER A 133 1.96 11.14 30.50
C SER A 133 3.29 11.01 31.29
N ARG A 134 4.18 11.99 31.21
CA ARG A 134 5.42 12.04 32.05
C ARG A 134 5.13 12.12 33.54
N LYS A 135 3.94 12.59 33.95
CA LYS A 135 3.54 12.71 35.36
C LYS A 135 3.07 11.38 35.97
N ALA A 136 2.86 10.36 35.16
CA ALA A 136 2.52 9.03 35.63
C ALA A 136 3.74 8.38 36.29
N LYS A 137 3.50 7.62 37.39
CA LYS A 137 4.55 6.81 38.03
C LYS A 137 4.94 5.64 37.13
N ASP A 138 3.96 5.02 36.48
CA ASP A 138 4.16 3.95 35.53
C ASP A 138 4.63 4.49 34.18
N LYS A 139 5.89 4.19 33.84
CA LYS A 139 6.52 4.62 32.57
C LYS A 139 5.88 4.01 31.32
N SER A 140 5.13 2.90 31.44
CA SER A 140 4.46 2.28 30.31
C SER A 140 3.47 3.22 29.64
N ILE A 141 2.82 4.09 30.41
CA ILE A 141 1.88 5.10 29.92
C ILE A 141 2.61 6.11 29.02
N TYR A 142 3.73 6.63 29.50
CA TYR A 142 4.57 7.55 28.72
C TYR A 142 5.10 6.89 27.44
N ASN A 143 5.63 5.67 27.56
CA ASN A 143 6.18 4.93 26.42
C ASN A 143 5.11 4.65 25.36
N PHE A 144 3.89 4.27 25.76
CA PHE A 144 2.76 4.07 24.85
C PHE A 144 2.41 5.36 24.11
N ILE A 145 2.31 6.49 24.79
CA ILE A 145 1.98 7.78 24.17
C ILE A 145 3.08 8.22 23.18
N VAL A 146 4.36 8.08 23.57
CA VAL A 146 5.49 8.39 22.69
C VAL A 146 5.52 7.45 21.49
N TRP A 147 5.33 6.15 21.70
CA TRP A 147 5.24 5.17 20.61
C TRP A 147 4.17 5.55 19.58
N ARG A 148 2.96 5.89 20.01
CA ARG A 148 1.87 6.34 19.14
C ARG A 148 2.23 7.62 18.39
N TYR A 149 2.91 8.56 19.04
CA TYR A 149 3.37 9.80 18.44
C TYR A 149 4.43 9.57 17.38
N LEU A 150 5.44 8.77 17.68
CA LEU A 150 6.54 8.48 16.75
C LEU A 150 6.07 7.73 15.49
N LEU A 151 5.00 6.97 15.55
CA LEU A 151 4.39 6.33 14.37
C LEU A 151 3.67 7.30 13.43
N GLN A 152 3.40 8.54 13.83
CA GLN A 152 2.79 9.54 12.95
C GLN A 152 3.82 10.03 11.92
N ARG A 153 3.49 9.99 10.62
CA ARG A 153 4.41 10.42 9.55
C ARG A 153 4.80 11.90 9.61
N SER A 154 3.88 12.74 10.06
CA SER A 154 4.01 14.21 10.08
C SER A 154 4.26 14.78 11.47
N ASN A 155 4.82 13.98 12.41
CA ASN A 155 5.16 14.49 13.73
C ASN A 155 6.35 15.45 13.70
N ASN A 156 6.43 16.36 14.68
CA ASN A 156 7.52 17.32 14.86
C ASN A 156 8.61 16.82 15.81
N ALA A 157 8.66 15.51 16.09
CA ALA A 157 9.68 14.94 16.97
C ALA A 157 11.09 15.18 16.43
N LYS A 158 12.00 15.54 17.33
CA LYS A 158 13.44 15.60 17.03
C LYS A 158 14.02 14.19 16.96
N TYR A 159 15.14 14.01 16.25
CA TYR A 159 15.83 12.73 16.15
C TYR A 159 16.15 12.14 17.53
N SER A 160 16.55 12.97 18.51
CA SER A 160 16.86 12.53 19.87
C SER A 160 15.71 11.77 20.55
N LEU A 161 14.46 12.19 20.33
CA LEU A 161 13.31 11.47 20.90
C LEU A 161 13.16 10.08 20.28
N TYR A 162 13.39 9.95 18.97
CA TYR A 162 13.40 8.65 18.29
C TYR A 162 14.53 7.76 18.84
N LYS A 163 15.76 8.30 18.92
CA LYS A 163 16.92 7.59 19.42
C LYS A 163 16.68 7.03 20.83
N ASN A 164 16.32 7.90 21.78
CA ASN A 164 16.06 7.51 23.16
C ASN A 164 14.94 6.45 23.29
N PHE A 165 13.90 6.58 22.45
CA PHE A 165 12.82 5.59 22.44
C PHE A 165 13.27 4.23 21.92
N LEU A 166 14.04 4.20 20.83
CA LEU A 166 14.55 2.99 20.21
C LEU A 166 15.52 2.24 21.11
N GLU A 167 16.39 2.96 21.82
CA GLU A 167 17.36 2.39 22.77
C GLU A 167 16.66 1.74 23.97
N ALA A 168 15.59 2.35 24.48
CA ALA A 168 14.90 1.90 25.68
C ALA A 168 13.76 0.88 25.43
N ASN A 169 13.30 0.71 24.18
CA ASN A 169 12.06 -0.01 23.89
C ASN A 169 12.16 -0.85 22.59
N GLN A 170 13.15 -1.72 22.51
CA GLN A 170 13.42 -2.52 21.30
C GLN A 170 12.30 -3.51 20.94
N ASP A 171 11.55 -4.00 21.93
CA ASP A 171 10.49 -5.00 21.77
C ASP A 171 9.11 -4.39 21.44
N TYR A 172 9.03 -3.07 21.27
CA TYR A 172 7.75 -2.45 20.97
C TYR A 172 7.24 -2.81 19.56
N PRO A 173 5.93 -2.98 19.37
CA PRO A 173 5.35 -3.29 18.06
C PRO A 173 5.75 -2.25 17.01
N ARG A 174 6.02 -2.70 15.79
CA ARG A 174 6.36 -1.84 14.64
C ARG A 174 7.63 -1.01 14.85
N ILE A 175 8.60 -1.51 15.61
CA ILE A 175 9.86 -0.82 15.87
C ILE A 175 10.62 -0.50 14.57
N GLY A 176 10.62 -1.41 13.59
CA GLY A 176 11.19 -1.17 12.25
C GLY A 176 10.55 0.03 11.53
N ARG A 177 9.25 0.29 11.77
CA ARG A 177 8.60 1.49 11.22
C ARG A 177 9.08 2.76 11.92
N ILE A 178 9.34 2.71 13.22
CA ILE A 178 9.90 3.84 13.98
C ILE A 178 11.32 4.11 13.52
N LYS A 179 12.17 3.07 13.34
CA LYS A 179 13.52 3.19 12.75
C LYS A 179 13.44 3.88 11.38
N TYR A 180 12.57 3.42 10.47
CA TYR A 180 12.36 4.04 9.16
C TYR A 180 11.97 5.53 9.24
N LEU A 181 11.09 5.89 10.18
CA LEU A 181 10.65 7.29 10.35
C LEU A 181 11.71 8.17 11.02
N SER A 182 12.57 7.60 11.88
CA SER A 182 13.66 8.32 12.53
C SER A 182 14.71 8.80 11.54
N GLU A 183 14.96 8.04 10.47
CA GLU A 183 15.92 8.42 9.43
C GLU A 183 15.57 9.77 8.78
N LYS A 184 14.26 10.07 8.62
CA LYS A 184 13.78 11.36 8.10
C LYS A 184 14.08 12.55 9.02
N LYS A 185 14.48 12.31 10.25
CA LYS A 185 14.86 13.34 11.24
C LYS A 185 16.36 13.57 11.31
N LEU A 186 17.14 12.75 10.60
CA LEU A 186 18.57 12.93 10.48
C LEU A 186 18.91 14.13 9.58
N SER A 187 19.94 14.83 9.94
CA SER A 187 20.50 15.93 9.13
C SER A 187 21.96 16.13 9.50
N THR A 188 22.84 16.21 8.51
CA THR A 188 24.26 16.51 8.67
C THR A 188 24.53 17.89 9.27
N LYS A 189 23.52 18.78 9.31
CA LYS A 189 23.58 20.07 10.01
C LYS A 189 23.39 19.96 11.53
N ILE A 190 22.74 18.89 12.00
CA ILE A 190 22.36 18.72 13.41
C ILE A 190 23.18 17.60 14.05
N VAL A 191 23.45 16.53 13.30
CA VAL A 191 24.19 15.36 13.75
C VAL A 191 25.52 15.32 13.00
N ASN A 192 26.63 15.13 13.72
CA ASN A 192 27.95 15.02 13.13
C ASN A 192 27.97 13.87 12.09
N PRO A 193 28.58 14.07 10.89
CA PRO A 193 28.70 13.05 9.86
C PRO A 193 29.28 11.73 10.37
N LYS A 194 30.33 11.75 11.19
CA LYS A 194 30.93 10.54 11.78
C LYS A 194 29.91 9.72 12.58
N LYS A 195 29.06 10.40 13.39
CA LYS A 195 28.02 9.74 14.17
C LYS A 195 26.91 9.15 13.30
N ILE A 196 26.63 9.77 12.14
CA ILE A 196 25.67 9.20 11.18
C ILE A 196 26.25 7.95 10.53
N ILE A 197 27.54 7.96 10.18
CA ILE A 197 28.21 6.77 9.61
C ILE A 197 28.23 5.64 10.64
N GLU A 198 28.57 5.94 11.90
CA GLU A 198 28.56 4.98 12.99
C GLU A 198 27.17 4.37 13.22
N LEU A 199 26.12 5.19 13.16
CA LEU A 199 24.72 4.72 13.29
C LEU A 199 24.35 3.63 12.25
N PHE A 200 24.90 3.73 11.05
CA PHE A 200 24.62 2.80 9.95
C PHE A 200 25.70 1.76 9.71
N LYS A 201 26.66 1.62 10.64
CA LYS A 201 27.75 0.66 10.54
C LYS A 201 27.23 -0.79 10.52
N ASP A 202 26.33 -1.10 11.46
CA ASP A 202 25.81 -2.45 11.66
C ASP A 202 24.48 -2.69 10.92
N GLU A 203 23.66 -1.67 10.74
CA GLU A 203 22.36 -1.76 10.07
C GLU A 203 22.29 -0.77 8.89
N LYS A 204 22.06 -1.27 7.69
CA LYS A 204 21.87 -0.41 6.50
C LYS A 204 20.62 0.48 6.65
N PRO A 205 20.63 1.71 6.06
CA PRO A 205 19.46 2.56 6.04
C PRO A 205 18.22 1.85 5.48
N LEU A 206 17.09 1.99 6.15
CA LEU A 206 15.80 1.42 5.75
C LEU A 206 15.09 2.28 4.69
N SER A 207 15.41 3.57 4.62
CA SER A 207 14.76 4.52 3.70
C SER A 207 15.75 5.09 2.69
N GLY A 208 15.22 5.45 1.52
CA GLY A 208 16.04 6.21 0.56
C GLY A 208 16.50 7.57 1.09
N PHE A 209 15.77 8.13 2.06
CA PHE A 209 16.23 9.36 2.74
C PHE A 209 17.46 9.09 3.61
N GLY A 210 17.45 8.01 4.39
CA GLY A 210 18.62 7.58 5.17
C GLY A 210 19.82 7.28 4.28
N GLU A 211 19.62 6.60 3.13
CA GLU A 211 20.68 6.38 2.13
C GLU A 211 21.31 7.71 1.66
N MET A 212 20.47 8.75 1.37
CA MET A 212 21.00 10.06 0.95
C MET A 212 21.78 10.77 2.06
N ILE A 213 21.32 10.71 3.30
CA ILE A 213 21.99 11.36 4.44
C ILE A 213 23.29 10.64 4.80
N LEU A 214 23.30 9.31 4.76
CA LEU A 214 24.53 8.53 4.91
C LEU A 214 25.54 8.86 3.80
N GLY A 215 25.07 8.90 2.55
CA GLY A 215 25.92 9.26 1.41
C GLY A 215 26.49 10.66 1.53
N GLU A 216 25.72 11.62 2.02
CA GLU A 216 26.21 12.98 2.32
C GLU A 216 27.28 12.97 3.43
N SER A 217 27.08 12.14 4.46
CA SER A 217 28.04 12.01 5.57
C SER A 217 29.36 11.38 5.11
N LEU A 218 29.30 10.37 4.25
CA LEU A 218 30.50 9.75 3.65
C LEU A 218 31.28 10.75 2.80
N ILE A 219 30.61 11.58 2.01
CA ILE A 219 31.28 12.62 1.23
C ILE A 219 31.99 13.64 2.16
N ALA A 220 31.34 14.00 3.26
CA ALA A 220 31.93 14.94 4.23
C ALA A 220 33.17 14.38 4.93
N GLU A 221 33.27 13.06 5.07
CA GLU A 221 34.44 12.36 5.68
C GLU A 221 35.44 11.84 4.63
N GLY A 222 35.28 12.23 3.32
CA GLY A 222 36.25 11.95 2.26
C GLY A 222 35.93 10.75 1.39
N ASP A 223 34.97 9.89 1.74
CA ASP A 223 34.52 8.78 0.90
C ASP A 223 33.50 9.24 -0.16
N VAL A 224 34.03 9.93 -1.17
CA VAL A 224 33.22 10.59 -2.21
C VAL A 224 32.52 9.56 -3.11
N VAL A 225 33.17 8.46 -3.46
CA VAL A 225 32.65 7.47 -4.42
C VAL A 225 31.45 6.75 -3.86
N ASN A 226 31.58 6.16 -2.67
CA ASN A 226 30.49 5.47 -2.01
C ASN A 226 29.35 6.43 -1.62
N GLY A 227 29.71 7.64 -1.19
CA GLY A 227 28.73 8.67 -0.87
C GLY A 227 27.86 9.07 -2.06
N ILE A 228 28.46 9.29 -3.25
CA ILE A 228 27.68 9.59 -4.47
C ILE A 228 26.77 8.41 -4.86
N ASN A 229 27.26 7.18 -4.77
CA ASN A 229 26.46 5.99 -5.09
C ASN A 229 25.24 5.87 -4.17
N LEU A 230 25.42 6.10 -2.86
CA LEU A 230 24.31 6.09 -1.90
C LEU A 230 23.32 7.24 -2.14
N ILE A 231 23.80 8.44 -2.45
CA ILE A 231 22.91 9.56 -2.81
C ILE A 231 22.05 9.22 -4.01
N LYS A 232 22.62 8.65 -5.08
CA LYS A 232 21.87 8.24 -6.28
C LYS A 232 20.84 7.16 -5.97
N LYS A 233 21.24 6.14 -5.22
CA LYS A 233 20.36 5.05 -4.79
C LYS A 233 19.22 5.56 -3.92
N GLY A 234 19.52 6.38 -2.93
CA GLY A 234 18.55 7.00 -2.04
C GLY A 234 17.61 7.95 -2.78
N TRP A 235 18.14 8.75 -3.73
CA TRP A 235 17.35 9.64 -4.56
C TRP A 235 16.21 8.93 -5.27
N ILE A 236 16.44 7.75 -5.81
CA ILE A 236 15.43 6.96 -6.52
C ILE A 236 14.24 6.66 -5.61
N LYS A 237 14.50 6.24 -4.36
CA LYS A 237 13.49 5.67 -3.43
C LYS A 237 12.97 6.66 -2.40
N ALA A 238 13.66 7.77 -2.15
CA ALA A 238 13.33 8.69 -1.07
C ALA A 238 11.90 9.26 -1.20
N GLU A 239 11.13 9.17 -0.12
CA GLU A 239 9.85 9.85 0.01
C GLU A 239 10.10 11.31 0.38
N LEU A 240 9.94 12.23 -0.56
CA LEU A 240 10.22 13.65 -0.41
C LEU A 240 8.95 14.48 -0.55
N THR A 241 8.75 15.42 0.35
CA THR A 241 7.75 16.47 0.19
C THR A 241 8.14 17.41 -0.97
N LYS A 242 7.24 18.29 -1.37
CA LYS A 242 7.51 19.28 -2.45
C LYS A 242 8.71 20.17 -2.14
N SER A 243 8.87 20.60 -0.88
CA SER A 243 10.00 21.42 -0.42
C SER A 243 11.29 20.64 -0.35
N GLU A 244 11.25 19.42 0.22
CA GLU A 244 12.41 18.52 0.29
C GLU A 244 12.91 18.14 -1.11
N LEU A 245 12.01 17.84 -2.05
CA LEU A 245 12.40 17.55 -3.43
C LEU A 245 13.20 18.69 -4.07
N ARG A 246 12.76 19.95 -3.88
CA ARG A 246 13.48 21.11 -4.39
C ARG A 246 14.83 21.28 -3.70
N LEU A 247 14.84 21.16 -2.38
CA LEU A 247 16.04 21.32 -1.56
C LEU A 247 17.11 20.29 -1.94
N TYR A 248 16.78 19.01 -1.91
CA TYR A 248 17.73 17.93 -2.17
C TYR A 248 18.14 17.85 -3.64
N LYS A 249 17.24 18.16 -4.58
CA LYS A 249 17.63 18.30 -5.99
C LYS A 249 18.68 19.40 -6.17
N LYS A 250 18.51 20.59 -5.54
CA LYS A 250 19.50 21.66 -5.58
C LYS A 250 20.80 21.24 -4.92
N LYS A 251 20.71 20.66 -3.72
CA LYS A 251 21.87 20.24 -2.90
C LYS A 251 22.74 19.21 -3.62
N PHE A 252 22.13 18.22 -4.25
CA PHE A 252 22.82 17.12 -4.93
C PHE A 252 22.94 17.29 -6.45
N ASN A 253 22.68 18.49 -6.98
CA ASN A 253 22.66 18.75 -8.43
C ASN A 253 23.97 18.33 -9.15
N LYS A 254 25.13 18.50 -8.49
CA LYS A 254 26.43 18.09 -9.06
C LYS A 254 26.62 16.59 -9.17
N TYR A 255 25.87 15.79 -8.40
CA TYR A 255 25.98 14.33 -8.37
C TYR A 255 24.86 13.62 -9.16
N LEU A 256 23.69 14.28 -9.30
CA LEU A 256 22.51 13.69 -9.95
C LEU A 256 22.48 14.07 -11.43
N LYS A 257 22.43 13.04 -12.28
CA LYS A 257 22.29 13.16 -13.73
C LYS A 257 20.82 12.97 -14.16
N SER A 258 20.52 13.28 -15.41
CA SER A 258 19.20 13.07 -16.02
C SER A 258 18.68 11.63 -15.85
N GLU A 259 19.57 10.65 -15.97
CA GLU A 259 19.24 9.22 -15.77
C GLU A 259 18.73 8.92 -14.35
N ASP A 260 19.31 9.57 -13.33
CA ASP A 260 18.88 9.38 -11.94
C ASP A 260 17.46 9.94 -11.72
N HIS A 261 17.10 11.00 -12.43
CA HIS A 261 15.75 11.56 -12.43
C HIS A 261 14.76 10.62 -13.14
N ILE A 262 15.16 10.01 -14.27
CA ILE A 262 14.36 9.02 -15.00
C ILE A 262 14.13 7.78 -14.14
N LYS A 263 15.17 7.22 -13.50
CA LYS A 263 15.07 6.08 -12.59
C LYS A 263 14.13 6.37 -11.42
N ARG A 264 14.20 7.59 -10.84
CA ARG A 264 13.26 8.01 -9.82
C ARG A 264 11.82 8.07 -10.33
N ALA A 265 11.60 8.64 -11.51
CA ALA A 265 10.26 8.72 -12.11
C ALA A 265 9.69 7.32 -12.37
N ASP A 266 10.51 6.39 -12.85
CA ASP A 266 10.12 5.00 -13.06
C ASP A 266 9.73 4.31 -11.74
N TYR A 267 10.56 4.43 -10.70
CA TYR A 267 10.25 3.93 -9.36
C TYR A 267 8.92 4.48 -8.85
N LEU A 268 8.71 5.81 -8.93
CA LEU A 268 7.47 6.44 -8.47
C LEU A 268 6.24 5.97 -9.25
N ALA A 269 6.41 5.71 -10.56
CA ALA A 269 5.36 5.15 -11.39
C ALA A 269 5.01 3.72 -10.96
N TRP A 270 5.99 2.84 -10.79
CA TRP A 270 5.77 1.48 -10.30
C TRP A 270 5.14 1.45 -8.90
N GLU A 271 5.51 2.39 -8.01
CA GLU A 271 4.93 2.50 -6.66
C GLU A 271 3.60 3.27 -6.61
N ASN A 272 3.03 3.62 -7.77
CA ASN A 272 1.74 4.31 -7.89
C ASN A 272 1.70 5.65 -7.11
N LYS A 273 2.84 6.37 -7.06
CA LYS A 273 3.02 7.64 -6.33
C LYS A 273 2.62 8.82 -7.23
N TYR A 274 1.32 8.98 -7.48
CA TYR A 274 0.76 9.97 -8.42
C TYR A 274 1.31 11.39 -8.27
N TRP A 275 1.25 11.96 -7.07
CA TRP A 275 1.68 13.34 -6.84
C TRP A 275 3.19 13.52 -6.87
N ASP A 276 3.94 12.51 -6.41
CA ASP A 276 5.40 12.53 -6.46
C ASP A 276 5.89 12.46 -7.90
N LEU A 277 5.29 11.59 -8.71
CA LEU A 277 5.58 11.48 -10.13
C LEU A 277 5.22 12.77 -10.87
N LYS A 278 4.06 13.36 -10.61
CA LYS A 278 3.66 14.64 -11.20
C LYS A 278 4.69 15.74 -10.93
N ARG A 279 5.26 15.77 -9.72
CA ARG A 279 6.32 16.73 -9.37
C ARG A 279 7.64 16.46 -10.08
N MET A 280 7.92 15.20 -10.46
CA MET A 280 9.14 14.83 -11.17
C MET A 280 9.11 15.19 -12.65
N LEU A 281 7.96 15.24 -13.31
CA LEU A 281 7.84 15.43 -14.76
C LEU A 281 8.69 16.61 -15.29
N ARG A 282 8.71 17.73 -14.60
CA ARG A 282 9.46 18.93 -14.99
C ARG A 282 10.98 18.77 -15.04
N TYR A 283 11.51 17.70 -14.43
CA TYR A 283 12.96 17.41 -14.36
C TYR A 283 13.41 16.36 -15.37
N LEU A 284 12.49 15.85 -16.18
CA LEU A 284 12.76 14.82 -17.17
C LEU A 284 12.98 15.41 -18.57
N PRO A 285 13.74 14.75 -19.45
CA PRO A 285 13.77 15.05 -20.86
C PRO A 285 12.38 14.95 -21.51
N LYS A 286 12.11 15.72 -22.57
CA LYS A 286 10.77 15.80 -23.21
C LYS A 286 10.12 14.45 -23.52
N ASP A 287 10.88 13.52 -24.10
CA ASP A 287 10.40 12.18 -24.44
C ASP A 287 9.94 11.39 -23.22
N TYR A 288 10.72 11.46 -22.14
CA TYR A 288 10.37 10.83 -20.85
C TYR A 288 9.24 11.58 -20.13
N GLN A 289 9.12 12.90 -20.33
CA GLN A 289 7.95 13.63 -19.82
C GLN A 289 6.66 13.08 -20.43
N ALA A 290 6.64 12.83 -21.74
CA ALA A 290 5.46 12.26 -22.42
C ALA A 290 5.13 10.87 -21.88
N LEU A 291 6.13 9.98 -21.75
CA LEU A 291 5.95 8.63 -21.18
C LEU A 291 5.37 8.68 -19.77
N TYR A 292 6.04 9.40 -18.85
CA TYR A 292 5.65 9.39 -17.44
C TYR A 292 4.40 10.23 -17.16
N ASN A 293 4.07 11.20 -18.01
CA ASN A 293 2.77 11.88 -17.96
C ASN A 293 1.63 10.92 -18.31
N ALA A 294 1.78 10.11 -19.37
CA ALA A 294 0.79 9.08 -19.70
C ALA A 294 0.63 8.06 -18.57
N ARG A 295 1.75 7.56 -18.02
CA ARG A 295 1.74 6.66 -16.85
C ARG A 295 1.07 7.29 -15.64
N GLN A 296 1.33 8.56 -15.34
CA GLN A 296 0.74 9.29 -14.23
C GLN A 296 -0.78 9.44 -14.38
N LEU A 297 -1.28 9.78 -15.58
CA LEU A 297 -2.72 9.88 -15.84
C LEU A 297 -3.43 8.52 -15.71
N LEU A 298 -2.79 7.44 -16.13
CA LEU A 298 -3.29 6.06 -15.98
C LEU A 298 -3.46 5.63 -14.51
N MET A 299 -2.78 6.26 -13.56
CA MET A 299 -2.96 5.98 -12.12
C MET A 299 -4.29 6.49 -11.56
N SER A 300 -4.95 7.39 -12.26
CA SER A 300 -6.15 8.09 -11.78
C SER A 300 -7.34 7.85 -12.70
N LYS A 301 -8.49 8.39 -12.32
CA LYS A 301 -9.70 8.43 -13.17
C LYS A 301 -9.72 9.67 -14.10
N SER A 302 -8.58 10.34 -14.30
CA SER A 302 -8.48 11.58 -15.10
C SER A 302 -8.89 11.37 -16.54
N TYR A 303 -9.38 12.42 -17.16
CA TYR A 303 -9.60 12.53 -18.61
C TYR A 303 -8.26 12.72 -19.34
N GLY A 304 -8.27 12.57 -20.68
CA GLY A 304 -7.11 12.82 -21.53
C GLY A 304 -6.05 11.72 -21.54
N VAL A 305 -6.38 10.54 -21.04
CA VAL A 305 -5.47 9.37 -21.02
C VAL A 305 -5.05 8.98 -22.45
N ASP A 306 -6.02 8.87 -23.38
CA ASP A 306 -5.75 8.46 -24.76
C ASP A 306 -4.88 9.49 -25.49
N ALA A 307 -5.17 10.79 -25.32
CA ALA A 307 -4.35 11.86 -25.87
C ALA A 307 -2.93 11.89 -25.26
N ALA A 308 -2.77 11.51 -23.99
CA ALA A 308 -1.44 11.40 -23.41
C ALA A 308 -0.66 10.19 -23.93
N ILE A 309 -1.34 9.06 -24.15
CA ILE A 309 -0.73 7.86 -24.73
C ILE A 309 -0.30 8.11 -26.20
N SER A 310 -1.11 8.82 -26.99
CA SER A 310 -0.77 9.15 -28.39
C SER A 310 0.48 10.00 -28.50
N LYS A 311 0.75 10.86 -27.51
CA LYS A 311 1.96 11.72 -27.43
C LYS A 311 3.21 10.98 -27.00
N VAL A 312 3.12 9.71 -26.57
CA VAL A 312 4.28 8.92 -26.19
C VAL A 312 5.09 8.58 -27.45
N PRO A 313 6.40 8.90 -27.49
CA PRO A 313 7.25 8.55 -28.62
C PRO A 313 7.22 7.06 -28.95
N GLU A 314 7.38 6.71 -30.24
CA GLU A 314 7.29 5.33 -30.73
C GLU A 314 8.21 4.37 -29.96
N LYS A 315 9.44 4.79 -29.69
CA LYS A 315 10.43 4.01 -28.91
C LYS A 315 9.96 3.57 -27.53
N PHE A 316 8.95 4.25 -26.96
CA PHE A 316 8.39 3.93 -25.63
C PHE A 316 7.00 3.31 -25.66
N LYS A 317 6.38 3.16 -26.84
CA LYS A 317 5.02 2.56 -26.92
C LYS A 317 4.96 1.13 -26.40
N ASN A 318 6.08 0.40 -26.51
CA ASN A 318 6.20 -0.95 -25.95
C ASN A 318 6.87 -0.98 -24.57
N ASN A 319 6.89 0.14 -23.84
CA ASN A 319 7.44 0.19 -22.47
C ASN A 319 6.61 -0.67 -21.52
N SER A 320 7.28 -1.53 -20.76
CA SER A 320 6.65 -2.47 -19.81
C SER A 320 5.75 -1.75 -18.80
N GLY A 321 6.27 -0.69 -18.16
CA GLY A 321 5.49 0.07 -17.17
C GLY A 321 4.27 0.77 -17.77
N LEU A 322 4.37 1.29 -19.01
CA LEU A 322 3.22 1.88 -19.70
C LEU A 322 2.16 0.81 -20.00
N ASN A 323 2.56 -0.35 -20.49
CA ASN A 323 1.63 -1.46 -20.77
C ASN A 323 0.99 -1.99 -19.50
N TYR A 324 1.75 -2.10 -18.39
CA TYR A 324 1.21 -2.46 -17.09
C TYR A 324 0.17 -1.43 -16.59
N ASP A 325 0.47 -0.14 -16.68
CA ASP A 325 -0.45 0.90 -16.23
C ASP A 325 -1.73 0.93 -17.10
N ARG A 326 -1.63 0.70 -18.42
CA ARG A 326 -2.76 0.55 -19.35
C ARG A 326 -3.62 -0.66 -19.00
N LEU A 327 -3.00 -1.81 -18.74
CA LEU A 327 -3.65 -3.04 -18.30
C LEU A 327 -4.48 -2.80 -17.03
N LYS A 328 -3.83 -2.28 -15.99
CA LYS A 328 -4.44 -1.98 -14.70
C LYS A 328 -5.59 -0.97 -14.81
N TRP A 329 -5.41 0.08 -15.61
CA TRP A 329 -6.42 1.11 -15.84
C TRP A 329 -7.67 0.55 -16.55
N ARG A 330 -7.48 -0.26 -17.60
CA ARG A 330 -8.57 -0.91 -18.33
C ARG A 330 -9.35 -1.87 -17.43
N ARG A 331 -8.64 -2.73 -16.68
CA ARG A 331 -9.27 -3.65 -15.73
C ARG A 331 -10.11 -2.91 -14.68
N LYS A 332 -9.58 -1.86 -14.07
CA LYS A 332 -10.31 -1.06 -13.08
C LYS A 332 -11.56 -0.37 -13.63
N ARG A 333 -11.70 -0.27 -14.94
CA ARG A 333 -12.88 0.27 -15.65
C ARG A 333 -13.78 -0.83 -16.20
N GLY A 334 -13.60 -2.08 -15.79
CA GLY A 334 -14.41 -3.22 -16.24
C GLY A 334 -14.10 -3.68 -17.67
N ARG A 335 -13.07 -3.10 -18.35
CA ARG A 335 -12.70 -3.46 -19.72
C ARG A 335 -11.78 -4.69 -19.71
N VAL A 336 -12.32 -5.84 -19.26
CA VAL A 336 -11.53 -7.07 -19.03
C VAL A 336 -10.94 -7.60 -20.34
N ASP A 337 -11.71 -7.63 -21.42
CA ASP A 337 -11.28 -8.18 -22.71
C ASP A 337 -10.10 -7.38 -23.30
N SER A 338 -10.18 -6.04 -23.29
CA SER A 338 -9.08 -5.20 -23.75
C SER A 338 -7.86 -5.22 -22.80
N SER A 339 -8.05 -5.62 -21.53
CA SER A 339 -6.95 -5.89 -20.60
C SER A 339 -6.27 -7.22 -20.93
N LEU A 340 -7.07 -8.25 -21.26
CA LEU A 340 -6.57 -9.55 -21.70
C LEU A 340 -5.70 -9.44 -22.97
N GLU A 341 -6.11 -8.60 -23.93
CA GLU A 341 -5.32 -8.35 -25.15
C GLU A 341 -3.89 -7.87 -24.83
N ILE A 342 -3.73 -7.01 -23.81
CA ILE A 342 -2.39 -6.56 -23.40
C ILE A 342 -1.59 -7.73 -22.84
N LEU A 343 -2.19 -8.56 -21.96
CA LEU A 343 -1.49 -9.72 -21.38
C LEU A 343 -1.06 -10.75 -22.41
N LEU A 344 -1.84 -10.91 -23.49
CA LEU A 344 -1.52 -11.83 -24.57
C LEU A 344 -0.43 -11.32 -25.52
N LYS A 345 -0.25 -9.98 -25.62
CA LYS A 345 0.73 -9.34 -26.51
C LYS A 345 2.07 -9.06 -25.86
N VAL A 346 2.14 -8.87 -24.54
CA VAL A 346 3.38 -8.53 -23.85
C VAL A 346 4.33 -9.72 -23.79
N LYS A 347 5.64 -9.43 -23.85
CA LYS A 347 6.67 -10.44 -23.62
C LYS A 347 6.66 -10.88 -22.16
N ASN A 348 6.73 -12.20 -21.92
CA ASN A 348 6.68 -12.77 -20.56
C ASN A 348 8.07 -13.04 -19.98
N SER A 349 9.11 -12.34 -20.45
CA SER A 349 10.45 -12.45 -19.88
C SER A 349 10.58 -11.55 -18.64
N LYS A 350 11.37 -11.98 -17.67
CA LYS A 350 11.68 -11.20 -16.46
C LYS A 350 12.32 -9.85 -16.81
N SER A 351 13.16 -9.81 -17.84
CA SER A 351 13.80 -8.59 -18.35
C SER A 351 12.80 -7.57 -18.90
N TYR A 352 11.71 -8.02 -19.55
CA TYR A 352 10.67 -7.13 -20.03
C TYR A 352 9.72 -6.71 -18.88
N LEU A 353 9.25 -7.66 -18.09
CA LEU A 353 8.24 -7.38 -17.05
C LEU A 353 8.76 -6.44 -15.95
N ILE A 354 10.07 -6.44 -15.66
CA ILE A 354 10.73 -5.62 -14.62
C ILE A 354 10.19 -5.90 -13.21
N ARG A 355 8.88 -5.93 -13.06
CA ARG A 355 8.14 -6.18 -11.80
C ARG A 355 7.10 -7.29 -12.01
N PRO A 356 7.55 -8.56 -12.15
CA PRO A 356 6.65 -9.71 -12.32
C PRO A 356 5.62 -9.84 -11.20
N ASP A 357 6.00 -9.49 -9.96
CA ASP A 357 5.13 -9.41 -8.78
C ASP A 357 3.89 -8.55 -9.03
N LYS A 358 4.05 -7.36 -9.58
CA LYS A 358 2.94 -6.45 -9.89
C LYS A 358 2.08 -6.95 -11.06
N TRP A 359 2.72 -7.53 -12.08
CA TRP A 359 2.01 -8.15 -13.20
C TRP A 359 1.17 -9.33 -12.75
N TRP A 360 1.67 -10.13 -11.78
CA TRP A 360 0.93 -11.27 -11.23
C TRP A 360 -0.39 -10.85 -10.61
N ILE A 361 -0.42 -9.79 -9.83
CA ILE A 361 -1.65 -9.25 -9.23
C ILE A 361 -2.73 -9.01 -10.30
N GLU A 362 -2.37 -8.44 -11.44
CA GLU A 362 -3.32 -8.18 -12.52
C GLU A 362 -3.72 -9.48 -13.26
N ARG A 363 -2.75 -10.40 -13.47
CA ARG A 363 -2.98 -11.71 -14.10
C ARG A 363 -3.93 -12.55 -13.27
N SER A 364 -3.68 -12.69 -11.97
CA SER A 364 -4.52 -13.50 -11.07
C SER A 364 -5.96 -12.99 -11.01
N ILE A 365 -6.18 -11.67 -10.96
CA ILE A 365 -7.52 -11.09 -10.98
C ILE A 365 -8.24 -11.39 -12.31
N ILE A 366 -7.57 -11.21 -13.44
CA ILE A 366 -8.17 -11.45 -14.76
C ILE A 366 -8.41 -12.94 -14.97
N ALA A 367 -7.49 -13.82 -14.54
CA ALA A 367 -7.65 -15.27 -14.62
C ALA A 367 -8.88 -15.76 -13.85
N ARG A 368 -9.09 -15.30 -12.61
CA ARG A 368 -10.29 -15.62 -11.82
C ARG A 368 -11.58 -15.20 -12.56
N SER A 369 -11.57 -14.01 -13.20
CA SER A 369 -12.71 -13.57 -14.02
C SER A 369 -12.95 -14.46 -15.24
N LEU A 370 -11.89 -14.94 -15.90
CA LEU A 370 -11.98 -15.86 -17.04
C LEU A 370 -12.46 -17.24 -16.62
N ILE A 371 -12.00 -17.76 -15.48
CA ILE A 371 -12.48 -19.02 -14.88
C ILE A 371 -13.97 -18.94 -14.59
N TYR A 372 -14.43 -17.84 -13.98
CA TYR A 372 -15.86 -17.61 -13.76
C TYR A 372 -16.67 -17.63 -15.05
N LYS A 373 -16.11 -17.08 -16.14
CA LYS A 373 -16.71 -17.11 -17.49
C LYS A 373 -16.48 -18.44 -18.23
N LYS A 374 -15.94 -19.48 -17.58
CA LYS A 374 -15.61 -20.80 -18.16
C LYS A 374 -14.59 -20.75 -19.32
N GLN A 375 -13.78 -19.67 -19.40
CA GLN A 375 -12.74 -19.49 -20.42
C GLN A 375 -11.38 -20.02 -19.91
N TYR A 376 -11.31 -21.30 -19.58
CA TYR A 376 -10.18 -21.94 -18.88
C TYR A 376 -8.86 -21.87 -19.66
N GLN A 377 -8.89 -22.08 -20.97
CA GLN A 377 -7.68 -22.01 -21.81
C GLN A 377 -7.04 -20.61 -21.80
N LYS A 378 -7.86 -19.56 -21.87
CA LYS A 378 -7.36 -18.19 -21.80
C LYS A 378 -6.81 -17.87 -20.41
N ALA A 379 -7.47 -18.35 -19.36
CA ALA A 379 -6.98 -18.21 -17.99
C ALA A 379 -5.62 -18.88 -17.82
N TYR A 380 -5.49 -20.14 -18.24
CA TYR A 380 -4.21 -20.87 -18.20
C TYR A 380 -3.10 -20.13 -18.96
N LYS A 381 -3.37 -19.66 -20.19
CA LYS A 381 -2.38 -18.96 -21.02
C LYS A 381 -1.79 -17.73 -20.35
N ILE A 382 -2.57 -16.97 -19.57
CA ILE A 382 -2.08 -15.74 -18.92
C ILE A 382 -1.41 -15.99 -17.57
N VAL A 383 -1.67 -17.11 -16.90
CA VAL A 383 -1.05 -17.42 -15.60
C VAL A 383 0.20 -18.27 -15.73
N ASN A 384 0.27 -19.13 -16.74
CA ASN A 384 1.40 -20.06 -16.91
C ASN A 384 2.75 -19.35 -17.18
N ASN A 385 2.72 -18.19 -17.81
CA ASN A 385 3.93 -17.42 -18.19
C ASN A 385 4.13 -16.17 -17.30
N HIS A 386 4.30 -16.36 -15.99
CA HIS A 386 4.32 -15.27 -15.02
C HIS A 386 5.71 -14.68 -14.73
N ALA A 387 6.79 -15.42 -15.00
CA ALA A 387 8.19 -15.04 -14.72
C ALA A 387 8.48 -14.69 -13.24
N LEU A 388 7.71 -15.25 -12.30
CA LEU A 388 7.95 -15.11 -10.86
C LEU A 388 9.10 -16.01 -10.43
N ASP A 389 9.81 -15.60 -9.39
CA ASP A 389 10.85 -16.42 -8.76
C ASP A 389 10.23 -17.43 -7.79
N LYS A 390 10.74 -18.67 -7.80
CA LYS A 390 10.37 -19.67 -6.82
C LYS A 390 10.68 -19.14 -5.40
N GLY A 391 9.79 -19.42 -4.45
CA GLY A 391 9.94 -18.99 -3.06
C GLY A 391 9.40 -17.59 -2.75
N THR A 392 8.86 -16.86 -3.74
CA THR A 392 8.13 -15.62 -3.48
C THR A 392 6.68 -15.91 -3.08
N PRO A 393 6.04 -15.05 -2.25
CA PRO A 393 4.62 -15.22 -1.90
C PRO A 393 3.70 -15.29 -3.12
N GLU A 394 3.97 -14.48 -4.15
CA GLU A 394 3.20 -14.45 -5.38
C GLU A 394 3.35 -15.74 -6.21
N TYR A 395 4.46 -16.45 -6.06
CA TYR A 395 4.65 -17.75 -6.71
C TYR A 395 3.86 -18.86 -6.00
N ALA A 396 3.69 -18.74 -4.69
CA ALA A 396 2.92 -19.69 -3.89
C ALA A 396 1.39 -19.57 -4.10
N GLU A 397 0.90 -18.40 -4.50
CA GLU A 397 -0.52 -18.15 -4.84
C GLU A 397 -0.94 -18.86 -6.14
#